data_23ef3848b3b95f57e620bfa057d8fa9c
#
_entry.id   23ef3848b3b95f57e620bfa057d8fa9c
#
_cell.length_a   1.000
_cell.length_b   1.000
_cell.length_c   1.000
_cell.angle_alpha   90.00
_cell.angle_beta   90.00
_cell.angle_gamma   90.00
#
_symmetry.space_group_name_H-M   'P 1'
#
loop_
_entity.id
_entity.type
_entity.pdbx_description
1 polymer ?
#
loop_
_entity_poly.entity_id
_entity_poly.type
_entity_poly.pdbx_seq_one_letter_code
_entity_poly.pdbx_strand_id
1 'polypeptide(L)'
;MIAGNGTKMKDRWNIVGCVLFCFVVFGVQAQQQHPVNKKAWGLFQQARESFREGDKEKALGLLLKAETFDQGFSPLYLLKADIYNKKGDKIQEIRAIETALALDSLKSHPYYYFILAEYYFDEADYGKALAHYGRYLSWDKRLQVKAVAERQMENCRFALEALRTQTKQPPEVFYEAGCPVYWPALDVTGQTFLFTEQAGEQETMWMLQGDRRYALNFSGRENYGAPSLTADGRMMYFSRENGRNSFDIYVAYRLSDTSWSEPVNLGAP
;
A
#
# COMPACT_ATOMS: atom_id res chain seq x y z
N MET A 1 -53.32 48.03 48.74
CA MET A 1 -52.83 49.42 48.78
C MET A 1 -51.74 49.57 47.76
N ILE A 2 -52.00 50.49 46.84
CA ILE A 2 -51.08 51.31 46.04
C ILE A 2 -50.12 50.53 45.12
N ALA A 3 -50.35 50.40 43.86
CA ALA A 3 -50.30 51.32 42.71
C ALA A 3 -48.84 51.84 42.48
N GLY A 4 -48.34 51.56 41.38
CA GLY A 4 -47.09 52.11 40.85
C GLY A 4 -46.92 51.75 39.39
N ASN A 5 -47.54 52.60 38.56
CA ASN A 5 -47.29 52.74 37.12
C ASN A 5 -45.83 53.00 36.80
N GLY A 6 -45.40 52.58 35.65
CA GLY A 6 -44.14 53.06 35.08
C GLY A 6 -43.88 52.48 33.69
N THR A 7 -44.60 53.03 32.73
CA THR A 7 -44.13 53.50 31.39
C THR A 7 -43.17 52.65 30.55
N LYS A 8 -43.73 52.24 29.43
CA LYS A 8 -43.13 52.10 28.10
C LYS A 8 -41.84 52.86 27.87
N MET A 9 -40.86 52.14 27.35
CA MET A 9 -40.08 52.76 26.28
C MET A 9 -39.76 51.72 25.20
N LYS A 10 -40.28 51.99 24.05
CA LYS A 10 -39.95 51.35 22.78
C LYS A 10 -38.53 51.78 22.43
N ASP A 11 -37.63 50.86 22.32
CA ASP A 11 -36.47 51.07 21.48
C ASP A 11 -36.39 49.95 20.46
N ARG A 12 -36.93 50.29 19.30
CA ARG A 12 -36.75 49.58 18.04
C ARG A 12 -35.31 49.82 17.63
N TRP A 13 -34.44 48.88 17.94
CA TRP A 13 -33.18 48.79 17.24
C TRP A 13 -33.38 47.86 16.05
N ASN A 14 -33.55 48.51 14.90
CA ASN A 14 -33.39 47.93 13.60
C ASN A 14 -31.91 47.48 13.46
N ILE A 15 -31.61 46.27 13.86
CA ILE A 15 -30.43 45.60 13.38
C ILE A 15 -30.77 45.05 12.02
N VAL A 16 -30.54 45.88 11.01
CA VAL A 16 -30.35 45.39 9.64
C VAL A 16 -29.04 44.58 9.72
N GLY A 17 -29.20 43.30 10.12
CA GLY A 17 -28.19 42.33 9.92
C GLY A 17 -28.04 42.14 8.41
N CYS A 18 -27.02 42.76 7.85
CA CYS A 18 -26.45 42.32 6.59
C CYS A 18 -26.04 40.88 6.74
N VAL A 19 -26.96 39.95 6.51
CA VAL A 19 -26.64 38.60 6.13
C VAL A 19 -26.00 38.72 4.75
N LEU A 20 -24.68 38.97 4.75
CA LEU A 20 -23.82 38.66 3.63
C LEU A 20 -23.94 37.15 3.42
N PHE A 21 -24.96 36.78 2.63
CA PHE A 21 -24.99 35.48 1.96
C PHE A 21 -23.77 35.51 1.04
N CYS A 22 -22.63 35.04 1.58
CA CYS A 22 -21.58 34.55 0.72
C CYS A 22 -22.17 33.35 -0.04
N PHE A 23 -22.80 33.67 -1.16
CA PHE A 23 -22.93 32.76 -2.25
C PHE A 23 -21.48 32.44 -2.65
N VAL A 24 -20.88 31.43 -1.99
CA VAL A 24 -19.86 30.65 -2.63
C VAL A 24 -20.57 30.04 -3.83
N VAL A 25 -20.57 30.76 -4.89
CA VAL A 25 -20.83 30.23 -6.22
C VAL A 25 -19.69 29.21 -6.39
N PHE A 26 -19.92 27.98 -5.96
CA PHE A 26 -19.26 26.87 -6.59
C PHE A 26 -19.71 26.94 -8.05
N GLY A 27 -18.96 27.70 -8.80
CA GLY A 27 -18.99 27.61 -10.25
C GLY A 27 -18.69 26.15 -10.54
N VAL A 28 -19.74 25.38 -10.80
CA VAL A 28 -19.62 24.23 -11.66
C VAL A 28 -19.10 24.82 -12.96
N GLN A 29 -17.79 25.00 -13.07
CA GLN A 29 -17.13 25.16 -14.34
C GLN A 29 -17.53 23.90 -15.09
N ALA A 30 -18.58 24.02 -15.90
CA ALA A 30 -18.81 23.11 -16.99
C ALA A 30 -17.46 23.05 -17.70
N GLN A 31 -16.70 21.94 -17.50
CA GLN A 31 -15.44 21.73 -18.17
C GLN A 31 -15.76 21.86 -19.67
N GLN A 32 -15.44 23.02 -20.24
CA GLN A 32 -15.57 23.22 -21.67
C GLN A 32 -14.76 22.14 -22.33
N GLN A 33 -15.43 21.29 -23.11
CA GLN A 33 -14.76 20.23 -23.85
C GLN A 33 -13.64 20.86 -24.65
N HIS A 34 -12.40 20.61 -24.29
CA HIS A 34 -11.25 21.11 -25.02
C HIS A 34 -11.36 20.64 -26.48
N PRO A 35 -11.49 21.55 -27.46
CA PRO A 35 -11.60 21.15 -28.84
C PRO A 35 -10.27 20.57 -29.30
N VAL A 36 -10.27 19.27 -29.55
CA VAL A 36 -9.05 18.53 -29.92
C VAL A 36 -8.48 19.08 -31.24
N ASN A 37 -7.18 19.37 -31.22
CA ASN A 37 -6.46 19.77 -32.42
C ASN A 37 -6.47 18.63 -33.46
N LYS A 38 -6.88 18.94 -34.71
CA LYS A 38 -6.98 17.93 -35.79
C LYS A 38 -5.68 17.19 -36.06
N LYS A 39 -4.52 17.87 -35.96
CA LYS A 39 -3.21 17.24 -36.16
C LYS A 39 -2.87 16.30 -34.98
N ALA A 40 -3.12 16.74 -33.75
CA ALA A 40 -2.93 15.89 -32.56
C ALA A 40 -3.80 14.63 -32.64
N TRP A 41 -5.07 14.78 -33.04
CA TRP A 41 -5.97 13.65 -33.25
C TRP A 41 -5.46 12.66 -34.29
N GLY A 42 -5.00 13.14 -35.46
CA GLY A 42 -4.46 12.27 -36.51
C GLY A 42 -3.25 11.48 -36.04
N LEU A 43 -2.31 12.13 -35.33
CA LEU A 43 -1.14 11.46 -34.76
C LEU A 43 -1.50 10.46 -33.66
N PHE A 44 -2.49 10.78 -32.82
CA PHE A 44 -3.00 9.88 -31.82
C PHE A 44 -3.61 8.61 -32.43
N GLN A 45 -4.37 8.71 -33.52
CA GLN A 45 -4.92 7.53 -34.20
C GLN A 45 -3.80 6.65 -34.77
N GLN A 46 -2.78 7.24 -35.38
CA GLN A 46 -1.61 6.50 -35.86
C GLN A 46 -0.84 5.83 -34.70
N ALA A 47 -0.73 6.51 -33.56
CA ALA A 47 -0.10 5.94 -32.37
C ALA A 47 -0.86 4.72 -31.83
N ARG A 48 -2.20 4.80 -31.78
CA ARG A 48 -3.05 3.67 -31.39
C ARG A 48 -2.84 2.46 -32.29
N GLU A 49 -2.75 2.68 -33.59
CA GLU A 49 -2.52 1.60 -34.57
C GLU A 49 -1.13 1.00 -34.37
N SER A 50 -0.08 1.83 -34.30
CA SER A 50 1.28 1.33 -34.02
C SER A 50 1.35 0.55 -32.70
N PHE A 51 0.62 0.97 -31.66
CA PHE A 51 0.56 0.23 -30.40
C PHE A 51 -0.14 -1.13 -30.53
N ARG A 52 -1.20 -1.23 -31.33
CA ARG A 52 -1.88 -2.50 -31.65
C ARG A 52 -0.96 -3.45 -32.41
N GLU A 53 -0.14 -2.94 -33.33
CA GLU A 53 0.88 -3.68 -34.06
C GLU A 53 2.07 -4.11 -33.18
N GLY A 54 2.12 -3.62 -31.92
CA GLY A 54 3.19 -3.95 -30.97
C GLY A 54 4.37 -3.00 -31.00
N ASP A 55 4.40 -2.02 -31.91
CA ASP A 55 5.47 -1.04 -32.02
C ASP A 55 5.30 0.11 -31.00
N LYS A 56 5.76 -0.16 -29.78
CA LYS A 56 5.65 0.76 -28.64
C LYS A 56 6.46 2.04 -28.83
N GLU A 57 7.64 1.93 -29.46
CA GLU A 57 8.55 3.06 -29.65
C GLU A 57 7.98 4.05 -30.68
N LYS A 58 7.51 3.55 -31.81
CA LYS A 58 6.83 4.35 -32.83
C LYS A 58 5.56 5.02 -32.25
N ALA A 59 4.78 4.26 -31.49
CA ALA A 59 3.59 4.79 -30.83
C ALA A 59 3.93 5.95 -29.88
N LEU A 60 4.92 5.81 -29.00
CA LEU A 60 5.38 6.90 -28.13
C LEU A 60 5.88 8.09 -28.90
N GLY A 61 6.67 7.88 -29.96
CA GLY A 61 7.17 8.96 -30.82
C GLY A 61 6.04 9.77 -31.47
N LEU A 62 4.96 9.10 -31.90
CA LEU A 62 3.77 9.75 -32.43
C LEU A 62 2.99 10.53 -31.36
N LEU A 63 2.90 9.97 -30.14
CA LEU A 63 2.24 10.66 -29.02
C LEU A 63 3.02 11.89 -28.57
N LEU A 64 4.34 11.86 -28.53
CA LEU A 64 5.16 13.03 -28.23
C LEU A 64 4.97 14.13 -29.27
N LYS A 65 4.86 13.77 -30.56
CA LYS A 65 4.52 14.73 -31.61
C LYS A 65 3.08 15.28 -31.45
N ALA A 66 2.11 14.43 -31.10
CA ALA A 66 0.74 14.86 -30.86
C ALA A 66 0.65 15.88 -29.72
N GLU A 67 1.40 15.64 -28.65
CA GLU A 67 1.49 16.52 -27.47
C GLU A 67 1.99 17.92 -27.81
N THR A 68 2.88 18.09 -28.79
CA THR A 68 3.32 19.42 -29.25
C THR A 68 2.21 20.23 -29.92
N PHE A 69 1.17 19.58 -30.43
CA PHE A 69 0.01 20.23 -31.03
C PHE A 69 -1.15 20.44 -30.07
N ASP A 70 -1.26 19.57 -29.03
CA ASP A 70 -2.35 19.63 -28.07
C ASP A 70 -1.99 18.96 -26.75
N GLN A 71 -1.56 19.75 -25.77
CA GLN A 71 -1.25 19.31 -24.43
C GLN A 71 -2.50 19.08 -23.56
N GLY A 72 -3.66 19.59 -23.97
CA GLY A 72 -4.93 19.43 -23.26
C GLY A 72 -5.68 18.13 -23.62
N PHE A 73 -5.14 17.33 -24.53
CA PHE A 73 -5.79 16.12 -25.01
C PHE A 73 -5.56 14.92 -24.09
N SER A 74 -6.38 14.78 -23.05
CA SER A 74 -6.28 13.74 -22.01
C SER A 74 -6.11 12.31 -22.56
N PRO A 75 -6.83 11.82 -23.60
CA PRO A 75 -6.66 10.47 -24.12
C PRO A 75 -5.25 10.13 -24.60
N LEU A 76 -4.47 11.14 -24.99
CA LEU A 76 -3.07 10.97 -25.38
C LEU A 76 -2.25 10.43 -24.21
N TYR A 77 -2.43 10.99 -23.02
CA TYR A 77 -1.70 10.59 -21.82
C TYR A 77 -2.15 9.22 -21.31
N LEU A 78 -3.42 8.86 -21.45
CA LEU A 78 -3.91 7.52 -21.14
C LEU A 78 -3.24 6.47 -22.02
N LEU A 79 -3.11 6.74 -23.32
CA LEU A 79 -2.40 5.82 -24.20
C LEU A 79 -0.90 5.75 -23.90
N LYS A 80 -0.27 6.87 -23.50
CA LYS A 80 1.11 6.86 -23.00
C LYS A 80 1.23 5.97 -21.76
N ALA A 81 0.29 6.06 -20.83
CA ALA A 81 0.27 5.24 -19.62
C ALA A 81 0.19 3.74 -19.97
N ASP A 82 -0.71 3.35 -20.88
CA ASP A 82 -0.85 1.95 -21.32
C ASP A 82 0.46 1.43 -21.96
N ILE A 83 1.13 2.27 -22.74
CA ILE A 83 2.41 1.91 -23.38
C ILE A 83 3.50 1.76 -22.31
N TYR A 84 3.62 2.71 -21.36
CA TYR A 84 4.60 2.62 -20.27
C TYR A 84 4.36 1.42 -19.38
N ASN A 85 3.10 1.10 -19.08
CA ASN A 85 2.74 -0.13 -18.37
C ASN A 85 3.27 -1.38 -19.10
N LYS A 86 3.05 -1.49 -20.41
CA LYS A 86 3.57 -2.59 -21.25
C LYS A 86 5.09 -2.61 -21.39
N LYS A 87 5.77 -1.51 -21.08
CA LYS A 87 7.25 -1.40 -21.02
C LYS A 87 7.79 -1.69 -19.61
N GLY A 88 6.94 -1.76 -18.60
CA GLY A 88 7.34 -1.90 -17.19
C GLY A 88 7.88 -0.60 -16.57
N ASP A 89 7.70 0.55 -17.22
CA ASP A 89 8.12 1.86 -16.70
C ASP A 89 7.03 2.46 -15.82
N LYS A 90 7.01 2.01 -14.57
CA LYS A 90 5.97 2.39 -13.60
C LYS A 90 5.93 3.90 -13.33
N ILE A 91 7.08 4.55 -13.26
CA ILE A 91 7.16 5.99 -12.97
C ILE A 91 6.49 6.81 -14.08
N GLN A 92 6.80 6.49 -15.35
CA GLN A 92 6.21 7.20 -16.48
C GLN A 92 4.72 6.85 -16.66
N GLU A 93 4.32 5.62 -16.36
CA GLU A 93 2.91 5.23 -16.33
C GLU A 93 2.13 6.13 -15.36
N ILE A 94 2.57 6.23 -14.11
CA ILE A 94 1.89 7.03 -13.08
C ILE A 94 1.83 8.50 -13.47
N ARG A 95 2.93 9.11 -13.93
CA ARG A 95 2.95 10.50 -14.38
C ARG A 95 1.96 10.76 -15.52
N ALA A 96 1.86 9.83 -16.44
CA ALA A 96 0.93 9.95 -17.56
C ALA A 96 -0.53 9.85 -17.08
N ILE A 97 -0.85 8.95 -16.16
CA ILE A 97 -2.18 8.84 -15.54
C ILE A 97 -2.53 10.14 -14.79
N GLU A 98 -1.65 10.65 -13.95
CA GLU A 98 -1.87 11.90 -13.21
C GLU A 98 -2.17 13.07 -14.15
N THR A 99 -1.38 13.21 -15.22
CA THR A 99 -1.59 14.25 -16.21
C THR A 99 -2.96 14.10 -16.88
N ALA A 100 -3.32 12.88 -17.27
CA ALA A 100 -4.62 12.62 -17.90
C ALA A 100 -5.79 12.97 -16.98
N LEU A 101 -5.71 12.58 -15.71
CA LEU A 101 -6.76 12.84 -14.72
C LEU A 101 -6.85 14.31 -14.32
N ALA A 102 -5.74 15.05 -14.33
CA ALA A 102 -5.74 16.50 -14.13
C ALA A 102 -6.45 17.24 -15.26
N LEU A 103 -6.31 16.74 -16.49
CA LEU A 103 -6.95 17.33 -17.68
C LEU A 103 -8.44 16.97 -17.79
N ASP A 104 -8.81 15.73 -17.56
CA ASP A 104 -10.20 15.26 -17.65
C ASP A 104 -10.49 14.07 -16.71
N SER A 105 -10.82 14.40 -15.47
CA SER A 105 -11.14 13.39 -14.46
C SER A 105 -12.48 12.67 -14.72
N LEU A 106 -13.39 13.28 -15.47
CA LEU A 106 -14.76 12.75 -15.67
C LEU A 106 -14.85 11.71 -16.79
N LYS A 107 -13.96 11.78 -17.79
CA LYS A 107 -13.97 10.85 -18.92
C LYS A 107 -12.99 9.70 -18.78
N SER A 108 -12.11 9.78 -17.79
CA SER A 108 -11.13 8.73 -17.53
C SER A 108 -11.80 7.51 -16.92
N HIS A 109 -11.36 6.33 -17.34
CA HIS A 109 -11.88 5.08 -16.78
C HIS A 109 -11.55 5.00 -15.28
N PRO A 110 -12.49 4.65 -14.40
CA PRO A 110 -12.28 4.66 -12.94
C PRO A 110 -11.09 3.81 -12.48
N TYR A 111 -10.72 2.79 -13.25
CA TYR A 111 -9.59 1.92 -12.93
C TYR A 111 -8.23 2.64 -12.84
N TYR A 112 -8.07 3.79 -13.52
CA TYR A 112 -6.84 4.59 -13.35
C TYR A 112 -6.70 5.18 -11.95
N TYR A 113 -7.81 5.48 -11.27
CA TYR A 113 -7.77 5.87 -9.86
C TYR A 113 -7.31 4.70 -8.97
N PHE A 114 -7.72 3.47 -9.30
CA PHE A 114 -7.25 2.29 -8.58
C PHE A 114 -5.74 2.08 -8.78
N ILE A 115 -5.23 2.23 -10.01
CA ILE A 115 -3.78 2.13 -10.29
C ILE A 115 -2.98 3.16 -9.48
N LEU A 116 -3.44 4.42 -9.43
CA LEU A 116 -2.78 5.45 -8.61
C LEU A 116 -2.86 5.12 -7.11
N ALA A 117 -3.99 4.60 -6.65
CA ALA A 117 -4.15 4.24 -5.25
C ALA A 117 -3.17 3.15 -4.82
N GLU A 118 -3.04 2.09 -5.61
CA GLU A 118 -2.06 1.01 -5.38
C GLU A 118 -0.63 1.56 -5.36
N TYR A 119 -0.28 2.39 -6.35
CA TYR A 119 1.05 2.99 -6.41
C TYR A 119 1.36 3.82 -5.16
N TYR A 120 0.46 4.73 -4.76
CA TYR A 120 0.67 5.55 -3.57
C TYR A 120 0.63 4.75 -2.27
N PHE A 121 -0.10 3.63 -2.24
CA PHE A 121 -0.07 2.71 -1.12
C PHE A 121 1.31 2.06 -0.96
N ASP A 122 1.90 1.60 -2.07
CA ASP A 122 3.25 1.01 -2.10
C ASP A 122 4.34 2.02 -1.72
N GLU A 123 4.15 3.29 -2.10
CA GLU A 123 5.02 4.41 -1.71
C GLU A 123 4.78 4.92 -0.28
N ALA A 124 3.91 4.25 0.49
CA ALA A 124 3.49 4.63 1.83
C ALA A 124 2.84 6.04 1.93
N ASP A 125 2.42 6.65 0.81
CA ASP A 125 1.61 7.87 0.81
C ASP A 125 0.13 7.50 0.99
N TYR A 126 -0.19 7.02 2.18
CA TYR A 126 -1.54 6.52 2.52
C TYR A 126 -2.63 7.59 2.39
N GLY A 127 -2.26 8.87 2.48
CA GLY A 127 -3.19 9.98 2.28
C GLY A 127 -3.69 10.06 0.84
N LYS A 128 -2.76 10.04 -0.13
CA LYS A 128 -3.10 10.02 -1.55
C LYS A 128 -3.76 8.71 -1.94
N ALA A 129 -3.24 7.57 -1.46
CA ALA A 129 -3.84 6.27 -1.70
C ALA A 129 -5.32 6.25 -1.29
N LEU A 130 -5.64 6.69 -0.07
CA LEU A 130 -7.00 6.79 0.45
C LEU A 130 -7.91 7.67 -0.42
N ALA A 131 -7.41 8.82 -0.87
CA ALA A 131 -8.14 9.72 -1.74
C ALA A 131 -8.47 9.08 -3.10
N HIS A 132 -7.50 8.39 -3.70
CA HIS A 132 -7.68 7.73 -4.99
C HIS A 132 -8.58 6.49 -4.89
N TYR A 133 -8.47 5.66 -3.85
CA TYR A 133 -9.45 4.57 -3.61
C TYR A 133 -10.86 5.11 -3.42
N GLY A 134 -11.02 6.21 -2.65
CA GLY A 134 -12.31 6.87 -2.47
C GLY A 134 -12.89 7.36 -3.80
N ARG A 135 -12.04 7.92 -4.67
CA ARG A 135 -12.45 8.35 -6.00
C ARG A 135 -12.87 7.16 -6.87
N TYR A 136 -12.10 6.08 -6.87
CA TYR A 136 -12.47 4.83 -7.55
C TYR A 136 -13.83 4.32 -7.10
N LEU A 137 -14.07 4.22 -5.80
CA LEU A 137 -15.31 3.70 -5.21
C LEU A 137 -16.51 4.63 -5.38
N SER A 138 -16.29 5.91 -5.69
CA SER A 138 -17.38 6.86 -5.98
C SER A 138 -18.08 6.61 -7.33
N TRP A 139 -17.50 5.76 -8.17
CA TRP A 139 -18.08 5.34 -9.45
C TRP A 139 -19.07 4.18 -9.24
N ASP A 140 -19.53 3.54 -10.30
CA ASP A 140 -20.56 2.50 -10.26
C ASP A 140 -20.22 1.35 -9.27
N LYS A 141 -21.28 0.76 -8.70
CA LYS A 141 -21.22 -0.37 -7.76
C LYS A 141 -20.66 -1.69 -8.36
N ARG A 142 -20.51 -1.77 -9.66
CA ARG A 142 -20.06 -2.97 -10.41
C ARG A 142 -18.55 -2.97 -10.69
N LEU A 143 -17.76 -2.38 -9.82
CA LEU A 143 -16.31 -2.32 -9.97
C LEU A 143 -15.68 -3.68 -9.72
N GLN A 144 -14.76 -4.11 -10.61
CA GLN A 144 -14.13 -5.43 -10.55
C GLN A 144 -13.34 -5.68 -9.27
N VAL A 145 -12.63 -4.65 -8.77
CA VAL A 145 -11.77 -4.75 -7.59
C VAL A 145 -12.32 -3.96 -6.40
N LYS A 146 -13.65 -3.84 -6.32
CA LYS A 146 -14.30 -3.06 -5.26
C LYS A 146 -13.90 -3.53 -3.86
N ALA A 147 -13.99 -4.84 -3.58
CA ALA A 147 -13.66 -5.40 -2.27
C ALA A 147 -12.19 -5.20 -1.89
N VAL A 148 -11.29 -5.21 -2.89
CA VAL A 148 -9.87 -4.91 -2.67
C VAL A 148 -9.71 -3.45 -2.30
N ALA A 149 -10.31 -2.53 -3.05
CA ALA A 149 -10.23 -1.10 -2.78
C ALA A 149 -10.80 -0.73 -1.41
N GLU A 150 -11.93 -1.33 -1.00
CA GLU A 150 -12.54 -1.12 0.32
C GLU A 150 -11.58 -1.57 1.45
N ARG A 151 -10.96 -2.74 1.32
CA ARG A 151 -9.97 -3.24 2.28
C ARG A 151 -8.73 -2.34 2.35
N GLN A 152 -8.22 -1.93 1.20
CA GLN A 152 -7.05 -1.05 1.16
C GLN A 152 -7.34 0.35 1.74
N MET A 153 -8.56 0.85 1.61
CA MET A 153 -8.97 2.07 2.32
C MET A 153 -8.91 1.91 3.85
N GLU A 154 -9.32 0.76 4.36
CA GLU A 154 -9.22 0.45 5.80
C GLU A 154 -7.75 0.37 6.23
N ASN A 155 -6.91 -0.30 5.43
CA ASN A 155 -5.46 -0.35 5.67
C ASN A 155 -4.82 1.05 5.66
N CYS A 156 -5.20 1.92 4.72
CA CYS A 156 -4.73 3.31 4.69
C CYS A 156 -5.13 4.09 5.96
N ARG A 157 -6.39 3.94 6.41
CA ARG A 157 -6.85 4.61 7.64
C ARG A 157 -6.08 4.12 8.86
N PHE A 158 -5.90 2.81 8.97
CA PHE A 158 -5.10 2.21 10.03
C PHE A 158 -3.65 2.73 10.02
N ALA A 159 -3.01 2.74 8.85
CA ALA A 159 -1.64 3.23 8.70
C ALA A 159 -1.50 4.71 9.07
N LEU A 160 -2.44 5.57 8.62
CA LEU A 160 -2.45 6.99 8.97
C LEU A 160 -2.64 7.22 10.48
N GLU A 161 -3.49 6.43 11.13
CA GLU A 161 -3.68 6.51 12.58
C GLU A 161 -2.43 6.00 13.32
N ALA A 162 -1.85 4.88 12.88
CA ALA A 162 -0.62 4.35 13.44
C ALA A 162 0.54 5.36 13.33
N LEU A 163 0.71 6.00 12.18
CA LEU A 163 1.72 7.04 11.98
C LEU A 163 1.49 8.27 12.87
N ARG A 164 0.23 8.62 13.15
CA ARG A 164 -0.12 9.74 14.04
C ARG A 164 0.19 9.45 15.50
N THR A 165 -0.01 8.20 15.91
CA THR A 165 0.15 7.76 17.31
C THR A 165 1.53 7.18 17.60
N GLN A 166 2.33 6.94 16.55
CA GLN A 166 3.66 6.36 16.68
C GLN A 166 4.57 7.26 17.53
N THR A 167 5.01 6.74 18.66
CA THR A 167 6.14 7.31 19.38
C THR A 167 7.39 7.08 18.52
N LYS A 168 8.10 8.16 18.17
CA LYS A 168 9.37 8.09 17.40
C LYS A 168 10.48 7.53 18.29
N GLN A 169 10.31 6.31 18.77
CA GLN A 169 11.43 5.58 19.35
C GLN A 169 12.20 4.90 18.22
N PRO A 170 13.50 5.07 18.13
CA PRO A 170 14.30 4.31 17.18
C PRO A 170 14.09 2.82 17.47
N PRO A 171 14.13 1.95 16.46
CA PRO A 171 14.08 0.51 16.69
C PRO A 171 15.22 0.12 17.63
N GLU A 172 14.88 -0.59 18.69
CA GLU A 172 15.85 -1.11 19.63
C GLU A 172 16.52 -2.34 19.01
N VAL A 173 17.86 -2.41 19.06
CA VAL A 173 18.60 -3.59 18.62
C VAL A 173 18.40 -4.66 19.68
N PHE A 174 17.61 -5.65 19.36
CA PHE A 174 17.29 -6.75 20.29
C PHE A 174 18.41 -7.77 20.39
N TYR A 175 19.09 -8.06 19.28
CA TYR A 175 20.21 -8.97 19.20
C TYR A 175 21.14 -8.60 18.05
N GLU A 176 22.46 -8.65 18.32
CA GLU A 176 23.50 -8.41 17.33
C GLU A 176 24.46 -9.59 17.29
N ALA A 177 24.68 -10.15 16.12
CA ALA A 177 25.57 -11.27 15.87
C ALA A 177 26.70 -10.88 14.91
N GLY A 178 27.83 -11.61 15.00
CA GLY A 178 28.96 -11.43 14.09
C GLY A 178 28.75 -12.07 12.69
N CYS A 179 27.60 -12.66 12.43
CA CYS A 179 27.24 -13.34 11.18
C CYS A 179 25.75 -13.11 10.86
N PRO A 180 25.28 -13.44 9.64
CA PRO A 180 23.88 -13.26 9.26
C PRO A 180 22.92 -14.01 10.19
N VAL A 181 21.91 -13.30 10.68
CA VAL A 181 20.79 -13.83 11.46
C VAL A 181 19.47 -13.50 10.76
N TYR A 182 18.55 -14.46 10.74
CA TYR A 182 17.28 -14.32 10.06
C TYR A 182 16.21 -15.25 10.65
N TRP A 183 15.00 -15.11 10.17
CA TRP A 183 13.82 -15.85 10.61
C TRP A 183 13.53 -15.73 12.10
N PRO A 184 13.34 -14.50 12.62
CA PRO A 184 13.02 -14.31 14.03
C PRO A 184 11.64 -14.85 14.37
N ALA A 185 11.51 -15.54 15.51
CA ALA A 185 10.24 -15.95 16.08
C ALA A 185 10.20 -15.59 17.57
N LEU A 186 9.13 -14.96 18.00
CA LEU A 186 8.93 -14.51 19.37
C LEU A 186 7.66 -15.16 19.93
N ASP A 187 7.69 -15.62 21.17
CA ASP A 187 6.47 -16.05 21.86
C ASP A 187 5.60 -14.86 22.25
N VAL A 188 4.35 -15.11 22.59
CA VAL A 188 3.41 -14.02 22.97
C VAL A 188 3.81 -13.27 24.24
N THR A 189 4.69 -13.83 25.06
CA THR A 189 5.19 -13.18 26.28
C THR A 189 6.37 -12.27 26.01
N GLY A 190 7.00 -12.38 24.85
CA GLY A 190 8.23 -11.68 24.50
C GLY A 190 9.47 -12.18 25.24
N GLN A 191 9.37 -13.30 25.95
CA GLN A 191 10.47 -13.84 26.76
C GLN A 191 11.33 -14.86 26.02
N THR A 192 10.79 -15.53 25.02
CA THR A 192 11.49 -16.52 24.21
C THR A 192 11.63 -16.02 22.79
N PHE A 193 12.86 -15.82 22.35
CA PHE A 193 13.18 -15.40 21.01
C PHE A 193 14.00 -16.48 20.30
N LEU A 194 13.52 -16.93 19.17
CA LEU A 194 14.20 -17.88 18.31
C LEU A 194 14.70 -17.20 17.05
N PHE A 195 15.79 -17.65 16.49
CA PHE A 195 16.32 -17.17 15.22
C PHE A 195 17.25 -18.21 14.61
N THR A 196 17.50 -18.06 13.30
CA THR A 196 18.48 -18.85 12.58
C THR A 196 19.75 -18.01 12.38
N GLU A 197 20.89 -18.61 12.61
CA GLU A 197 22.21 -18.03 12.38
C GLU A 197 22.93 -18.85 11.31
N GLN A 198 23.55 -18.18 10.35
CA GLN A 198 24.33 -18.80 9.30
C GLN A 198 25.82 -18.60 9.54
N ALA A 199 26.55 -19.70 9.72
CA ALA A 199 28.00 -19.71 9.82
C ALA A 199 28.58 -20.51 8.63
N GLY A 200 29.02 -19.82 7.59
CA GLY A 200 29.42 -20.45 6.34
C GLY A 200 28.23 -21.09 5.62
N GLU A 201 28.28 -22.37 5.34
CA GLU A 201 27.19 -23.14 4.72
C GLU A 201 26.25 -23.78 5.76
N GLN A 202 26.54 -23.63 7.03
CA GLN A 202 25.75 -24.26 8.09
C GLN A 202 24.80 -23.28 8.75
N GLU A 203 23.54 -23.70 8.87
CA GLU A 203 22.48 -23.01 9.60
C GLU A 203 22.24 -23.65 10.95
N THR A 204 22.11 -22.86 11.98
CA THR A 204 21.83 -23.31 13.35
C THR A 204 20.74 -22.44 13.95
N MET A 205 19.74 -23.06 14.56
CA MET A 205 18.71 -22.30 15.29
C MET A 205 19.21 -22.04 16.73
N TRP A 206 18.90 -20.84 17.18
CA TRP A 206 19.22 -20.37 18.51
C TRP A 206 17.99 -19.92 19.25
N MET A 207 18.04 -20.05 20.54
CA MET A 207 17.04 -19.49 21.45
C MET A 207 17.70 -18.50 22.38
N LEU A 208 17.14 -17.30 22.47
CA LEU A 208 17.45 -16.32 23.50
C LEU A 208 16.36 -16.34 24.56
N GLN A 209 16.79 -16.36 25.82
CA GLN A 209 15.91 -16.22 26.97
C GLN A 209 16.57 -15.28 27.96
N GLY A 210 16.05 -14.04 28.02
CA GLY A 210 16.78 -12.92 28.62
C GLY A 210 18.12 -12.72 27.93
N ASP A 211 19.21 -12.63 28.71
CA ASP A 211 20.57 -12.43 28.18
C ASP A 211 21.29 -13.76 27.83
N ARG A 212 20.61 -14.88 27.94
CA ARG A 212 21.22 -16.19 27.71
C ARG A 212 20.86 -16.77 26.36
N ARG A 213 21.88 -17.26 25.67
CA ARG A 213 21.77 -17.88 24.34
C ARG A 213 21.95 -19.41 24.46
N TYR A 214 21.04 -20.15 23.84
CA TYR A 214 21.03 -21.61 23.79
C TYR A 214 20.99 -22.06 22.33
N ALA A 215 21.95 -22.92 21.93
CA ALA A 215 21.87 -23.58 20.63
C ALA A 215 20.80 -24.68 20.69
N LEU A 216 19.92 -24.68 19.68
CA LEU A 216 18.95 -25.76 19.51
C LEU A 216 19.62 -26.87 18.69
N ASN A 217 20.19 -27.86 19.39
CA ASN A 217 20.89 -28.96 18.74
C ASN A 217 19.96 -30.16 18.65
N PHE A 218 19.62 -30.54 17.43
CA PHE A 218 18.88 -31.75 17.12
C PHE A 218 19.81 -32.81 16.56
N SER A 219 19.41 -34.08 16.64
CA SER A 219 20.19 -35.17 16.08
C SER A 219 20.27 -35.05 14.55
N GLY A 220 21.48 -35.29 13.97
CA GLY A 220 21.74 -35.18 12.53
C GLY A 220 22.70 -34.04 12.19
N ARG A 221 23.06 -33.95 10.90
CA ARG A 221 23.98 -32.91 10.38
C ARG A 221 23.33 -32.00 9.36
N GLU A 222 22.04 -32.19 9.11
CA GLU A 222 21.29 -31.45 8.16
C GLU A 222 21.04 -30.00 8.63
N ASN A 223 20.98 -29.07 7.70
CA ASN A 223 20.59 -27.70 7.97
C ASN A 223 19.13 -27.62 8.44
N TYR A 224 18.87 -26.75 9.39
CA TYR A 224 17.53 -26.49 9.87
C TYR A 224 17.39 -25.03 10.32
N GLY A 225 16.22 -24.45 10.04
CA GLY A 225 15.99 -23.03 10.30
C GLY A 225 14.53 -22.62 10.15
N ALA A 226 14.30 -21.35 10.06
CA ALA A 226 12.97 -20.76 9.93
C ALA A 226 11.99 -21.18 11.05
N PRO A 227 12.35 -21.01 12.34
CA PRO A 227 11.49 -21.38 13.45
C PRO A 227 10.22 -20.55 13.48
N SER A 228 9.11 -21.18 13.90
CA SER A 228 7.84 -20.54 14.20
C SER A 228 7.27 -21.16 15.47
N LEU A 229 6.86 -20.32 16.41
CA LEU A 229 6.29 -20.77 17.68
C LEU A 229 4.76 -20.74 17.65
N THR A 230 4.14 -21.70 18.34
CA THR A 230 2.73 -21.54 18.72
C THR A 230 2.57 -20.39 19.72
N ALA A 231 1.39 -19.80 19.78
CA ALA A 231 1.11 -18.67 20.66
C ALA A 231 1.43 -18.97 22.14
N ASP A 232 1.24 -20.21 22.58
CA ASP A 232 1.55 -20.66 23.92
C ASP A 232 3.03 -21.05 24.13
N GLY A 233 3.85 -20.95 23.08
CA GLY A 233 5.28 -21.26 23.10
C GLY A 233 5.61 -22.76 23.33
N ARG A 234 4.63 -23.67 23.24
CA ARG A 234 4.81 -25.10 23.53
C ARG A 234 5.26 -25.93 22.35
N MET A 235 5.02 -25.47 21.14
CA MET A 235 5.42 -26.14 19.90
C MET A 235 6.23 -25.18 19.04
N MET A 236 7.24 -25.72 18.39
CA MET A 236 8.04 -25.03 17.39
C MET A 236 7.98 -25.80 16.09
N TYR A 237 7.58 -25.12 15.04
CA TYR A 237 7.68 -25.61 13.67
C TYR A 237 8.91 -25.01 13.02
N PHE A 238 9.60 -25.80 12.20
CA PHE A 238 10.77 -25.32 11.48
C PHE A 238 11.04 -26.17 10.24
N SER A 239 11.82 -25.64 9.32
CA SER A 239 12.28 -26.36 8.14
C SER A 239 13.56 -27.11 8.44
N ARG A 240 13.69 -28.33 7.94
CA ARG A 240 14.91 -29.14 8.02
C ARG A 240 15.18 -29.80 6.68
N GLU A 241 16.44 -29.78 6.27
CA GLU A 241 16.91 -30.44 5.06
C GLU A 241 16.70 -31.94 5.15
N ASN A 242 16.18 -32.57 4.09
CA ASN A 242 15.86 -34.00 4.07
C ASN A 242 16.90 -34.85 3.31
N GLY A 243 18.07 -34.29 2.98
CA GLY A 243 19.14 -34.96 2.26
C GLY A 243 18.90 -35.15 0.75
N ARG A 244 17.83 -34.56 0.19
CA ARG A 244 17.45 -34.59 -1.25
C ARG A 244 17.45 -33.21 -1.88
N ASN A 245 18.21 -32.26 -1.35
CA ASN A 245 18.20 -30.84 -1.71
C ASN A 245 16.81 -30.20 -1.57
N SER A 246 16.01 -30.67 -0.64
CA SER A 246 14.72 -30.09 -0.30
C SER A 246 14.55 -30.05 1.22
N PHE A 247 13.55 -29.32 1.67
CA PHE A 247 13.25 -29.13 3.08
C PHE A 247 11.86 -29.69 3.40
N ASP A 248 11.76 -30.38 4.53
CA ASP A 248 10.49 -30.80 5.11
C ASP A 248 10.17 -29.95 6.35
N ILE A 249 8.91 -29.93 6.74
CA ILE A 249 8.47 -29.25 7.97
C ILE A 249 8.51 -30.26 9.14
N TYR A 250 9.15 -29.83 10.20
CA TYR A 250 9.25 -30.58 11.45
C TYR A 250 8.55 -29.82 12.58
N VAL A 251 8.16 -30.55 13.60
CA VAL A 251 7.67 -30.02 14.88
C VAL A 251 8.49 -30.53 16.01
N ALA A 252 8.87 -29.67 16.96
CA ALA A 252 9.44 -30.04 18.24
C ALA A 252 8.54 -29.49 19.37
N TYR A 253 8.51 -30.24 20.48
CA TYR A 253 7.73 -29.92 21.66
C TYR A 253 8.63 -29.40 22.75
N ARG A 254 8.19 -28.35 23.43
CA ARG A 254 8.94 -27.77 24.55
C ARG A 254 8.90 -28.73 25.76
N LEU A 255 10.05 -29.14 26.25
CA LEU A 255 10.19 -30.00 27.40
C LEU A 255 10.49 -29.24 28.69
N SER A 256 11.22 -28.12 28.55
CA SER A 256 11.54 -27.20 29.65
C SER A 256 11.74 -25.80 29.09
N ASP A 257 12.10 -24.85 29.94
CA ASP A 257 12.38 -23.47 29.50
C ASP A 257 13.50 -23.41 28.46
N THR A 258 14.42 -24.33 28.45
CA THR A 258 15.61 -24.33 27.58
C THR A 258 15.77 -25.55 26.70
N SER A 259 14.86 -26.53 26.77
CA SER A 259 15.00 -27.79 26.04
C SER A 259 13.75 -28.15 25.22
N TRP A 260 14.00 -28.81 24.10
CA TRP A 260 13.00 -29.25 23.15
C TRP A 260 13.12 -30.74 22.88
N SER A 261 12.05 -31.38 22.48
CA SER A 261 12.05 -32.79 22.06
C SER A 261 12.82 -32.95 20.75
N GLU A 262 13.21 -34.21 20.46
CA GLU A 262 13.62 -34.58 19.11
C GLU A 262 12.49 -34.21 18.13
N PRO A 263 12.86 -33.67 16.95
CA PRO A 263 11.88 -33.23 15.96
C PRO A 263 11.14 -34.39 15.31
N VAL A 264 9.86 -34.18 15.06
CA VAL A 264 9.01 -35.12 14.33
C VAL A 264 8.73 -34.52 12.95
N ASN A 265 9.04 -35.28 11.89
CA ASN A 265 8.69 -34.89 10.53
C ASN A 265 7.16 -34.94 10.35
N LEU A 266 6.56 -33.87 9.84
CA LEU A 266 5.12 -33.81 9.60
C LEU A 266 4.70 -34.58 8.35
N GLY A 267 5.64 -35.08 7.56
CA GLY A 267 5.40 -35.81 6.33
C GLY A 267 5.16 -34.87 5.14
N ALA A 268 5.04 -35.47 3.95
CA ALA A 268 4.59 -34.75 2.77
C ALA A 268 3.09 -34.47 2.88
N PRO A 269 2.62 -33.33 2.40
CA PRO A 269 1.20 -32.99 2.39
C PRO A 269 0.38 -33.92 1.51
#